data_fedf2fb71ef5cbc285cd69b1f5c42ea2
#
_entry.id   fedf2fb71ef5cbc285cd69b1f5c42ea2
#
_cell.length_a   1.000
_cell.length_b   1.000
_cell.length_c   1.000
_cell.angle_alpha   90.00
_cell.angle_beta   90.00
_cell.angle_gamma   90.00
#
_symmetry.space_group_name_H-M   'P 1'
#
loop_
_entity.id
_entity.type
_entity.pdbx_description
1 polymer ?
#
loop_
_entity_poly.entity_id
_entity_poly.type
_entity_poly.pdbx_seq_one_letter_code
_entity_poly.pdbx_strand_id
1 'polypeptide(L)'
;MNRDEEFKWRFADLATQYYVAARIAAKTGLVPIHGNLFHHAVELYLKAALVGTIPVDQMKQRPYIHDLRALWKAFKKEENDPALNRFDRTVAALHELESIRYPDKIVDHGMTVSVAWKRGDVGPITGTVKMPPRYEVVIEEVDHLIIEVLRRASVNPKFFSMRFNHPVAREALAYENPEAASWL
;
A
#
# COMPACT_ATOMS: atom_id res chain seq x y z
N MET A 1 -6.90 8.27 -26.10
CA MET A 1 -6.53 7.37 -24.98
C MET A 1 -7.19 6.03 -25.27
N ASN A 2 -6.44 4.95 -25.33
CA ASN A 2 -7.02 3.62 -25.51
C ASN A 2 -7.65 3.14 -24.18
N ARG A 3 -8.40 2.02 -24.24
CA ARG A 3 -9.14 1.48 -23.08
C ARG A 3 -8.21 1.09 -21.93
N ASP A 4 -7.04 0.53 -22.22
CA ASP A 4 -6.07 0.12 -21.20
C ASP A 4 -5.47 1.34 -20.50
N GLU A 5 -5.11 2.38 -21.24
CA GLU A 5 -4.66 3.63 -20.63
C GLU A 5 -5.73 4.24 -19.71
N GLU A 6 -7.01 4.21 -20.12
CA GLU A 6 -8.08 4.69 -19.25
C GLU A 6 -8.14 3.89 -17.95
N PHE A 7 -8.08 2.56 -18.00
CA PHE A 7 -8.03 1.72 -16.80
C PHE A 7 -6.82 2.02 -15.93
N LYS A 8 -5.63 2.16 -16.53
CA LYS A 8 -4.41 2.50 -15.80
C LYS A 8 -4.58 3.79 -14.98
N TRP A 9 -5.07 4.85 -15.62
CA TRP A 9 -5.30 6.13 -14.95
C TRP A 9 -6.39 6.06 -13.88
N ARG A 10 -7.48 5.33 -14.12
CA ARG A 10 -8.56 5.14 -13.16
C ARG A 10 -8.10 4.36 -11.93
N PHE A 11 -7.33 3.29 -12.13
CA PHE A 11 -6.74 2.55 -11.01
C PHE A 11 -5.77 3.43 -10.20
N ALA A 12 -4.90 4.19 -10.86
CA ALA A 12 -3.95 5.06 -10.17
C ALA A 12 -4.64 6.21 -9.42
N ASP A 13 -5.69 6.82 -9.99
CA ASP A 13 -6.47 7.86 -9.29
C ASP A 13 -7.18 7.31 -8.05
N LEU A 14 -7.85 6.16 -8.18
CA LEU A 14 -8.52 5.53 -7.04
C LEU A 14 -7.51 5.08 -5.98
N ALA A 15 -6.36 4.52 -6.40
CA ALA A 15 -5.28 4.17 -5.50
C ALA A 15 -4.78 5.38 -4.70
N THR A 16 -4.65 6.55 -5.37
CA THR A 16 -4.24 7.80 -4.70
C THR A 16 -5.24 8.22 -3.64
N GLN A 17 -6.55 8.06 -3.88
CA GLN A 17 -7.58 8.37 -2.88
C GLN A 17 -7.46 7.46 -1.66
N TYR A 18 -7.25 6.14 -1.86
CA TYR A 18 -6.98 5.21 -0.76
C TYR A 18 -5.70 5.57 -0.02
N TYR A 19 -4.63 5.96 -0.73
CA TYR A 19 -3.38 6.38 -0.11
C TYR A 19 -3.54 7.63 0.76
N VAL A 20 -4.25 8.66 0.28
CA VAL A 20 -4.58 9.85 1.08
C VAL A 20 -5.35 9.46 2.35
N ALA A 21 -6.39 8.65 2.20
CA ALA A 21 -7.20 8.19 3.32
C ALA A 21 -6.38 7.36 4.32
N ALA A 22 -5.48 6.50 3.84
CA ALA A 22 -4.58 5.69 4.66
C ALA A 22 -3.65 6.55 5.51
N ARG A 23 -3.04 7.58 4.93
CA ARG A 23 -2.15 8.49 5.65
C ARG A 23 -2.89 9.33 6.70
N ILE A 24 -4.10 9.80 6.39
CA ILE A 24 -4.95 10.48 7.37
C ILE A 24 -5.30 9.52 8.52
N ALA A 25 -5.74 8.31 8.20
CA ALA A 25 -6.09 7.30 9.20
C ALA A 25 -4.89 6.92 10.08
N ALA A 26 -3.70 6.78 9.49
CA ALA A 26 -2.48 6.51 10.24
C ALA A 26 -2.10 7.66 11.18
N LYS A 27 -2.20 8.92 10.71
CA LYS A 27 -1.90 10.10 11.49
C LYS A 27 -2.88 10.29 12.67
N THR A 28 -4.12 9.83 12.52
CA THR A 28 -5.16 9.90 13.55
C THR A 28 -5.25 8.63 14.41
N GLY A 29 -4.38 7.65 14.20
CA GLY A 29 -4.32 6.42 15.00
C GLY A 29 -5.46 5.43 14.76
N LEU A 30 -6.11 5.48 13.59
CA LEU A 30 -7.20 4.55 13.25
C LEU A 30 -6.66 3.18 12.85
N VAL A 31 -6.43 2.34 13.84
CA VAL A 31 -5.92 0.96 13.71
C VAL A 31 -7.11 -0.01 13.81
N PRO A 32 -7.23 -1.04 12.97
CA PRO A 32 -6.38 -1.46 11.85
C PRO A 32 -6.73 -0.83 10.50
N ILE A 33 -7.64 0.15 10.46
CA ILE A 33 -8.22 0.72 9.23
C ILE A 33 -7.15 1.23 8.25
N HIS A 34 -6.13 1.94 8.76
CA HIS A 34 -5.05 2.46 7.91
C HIS A 34 -4.34 1.35 7.13
N GLY A 35 -4.14 0.17 7.73
CA GLY A 35 -3.49 -0.98 7.08
C GLY A 35 -4.30 -1.50 5.89
N ASN A 36 -5.62 -1.60 6.04
CA ASN A 36 -6.51 -2.00 4.95
C ASN A 36 -6.52 -0.96 3.82
N LEU A 37 -6.50 0.33 4.17
CA LEU A 37 -6.44 1.40 3.18
C LEU A 37 -5.11 1.41 2.41
N PHE A 38 -3.97 1.20 3.09
CA PHE A 38 -2.67 1.04 2.43
C PHE A 38 -2.64 -0.22 1.54
N HIS A 39 -3.20 -1.34 2.00
CA HIS A 39 -3.34 -2.55 1.19
C HIS A 39 -4.07 -2.25 -0.12
N HIS A 40 -5.25 -1.63 -0.06
CA HIS A 40 -6.02 -1.28 -1.25
C HIS A 40 -5.31 -0.27 -2.15
N ALA A 41 -4.61 0.71 -1.58
CA ALA A 41 -3.82 1.64 -2.36
C ALA A 41 -2.74 0.91 -3.18
N VAL A 42 -1.94 0.06 -2.54
CA VAL A 42 -0.87 -0.69 -3.22
C VAL A 42 -1.44 -1.71 -4.21
N GLU A 43 -2.55 -2.39 -3.87
CA GLU A 43 -3.26 -3.29 -4.78
C GLU A 43 -3.63 -2.58 -6.09
N LEU A 44 -4.24 -1.41 -6.00
CA LEU A 44 -4.70 -0.66 -7.17
C LEU A 44 -3.53 -0.05 -7.96
N TYR A 45 -2.46 0.39 -7.32
CA TYR A 45 -1.25 0.83 -8.02
C TYR A 45 -0.58 -0.32 -8.79
N LEU A 46 -0.50 -1.51 -8.21
CA LEU A 46 0.01 -2.69 -8.90
C LEU A 46 -0.90 -3.06 -10.08
N LYS A 47 -2.23 -2.99 -9.93
CA LYS A 47 -3.16 -3.19 -11.04
C LYS A 47 -2.96 -2.15 -12.14
N ALA A 48 -2.76 -0.88 -11.79
CA ALA A 48 -2.44 0.16 -12.76
C ALA A 48 -1.14 -0.15 -13.54
N ALA A 49 -0.12 -0.63 -12.84
CA ALA A 49 1.15 -0.99 -13.47
C ALA A 49 1.06 -2.22 -14.38
N LEU A 50 0.16 -3.16 -14.08
CA LEU A 50 -0.03 -4.41 -14.81
C LEU A 50 -1.08 -4.33 -15.92
N VAL A 51 -1.73 -3.19 -16.12
CA VAL A 51 -2.61 -2.98 -17.28
C VAL A 51 -1.80 -3.14 -18.57
N GLY A 52 -2.34 -3.93 -19.50
CA GLY A 52 -1.62 -4.29 -20.73
C GLY A 52 -0.86 -5.62 -20.62
N THR A 53 -0.38 -6.01 -19.43
CA THR A 53 0.24 -7.33 -19.19
C THR A 53 -0.79 -8.35 -18.75
N ILE A 54 -1.72 -7.94 -17.85
CA ILE A 54 -2.82 -8.78 -17.38
C ILE A 54 -4.15 -8.14 -17.80
N PRO A 55 -5.03 -8.89 -18.49
CA PRO A 55 -6.37 -8.39 -18.81
C PRO A 55 -7.15 -7.93 -17.56
N VAL A 56 -7.80 -6.76 -17.64
CA VAL A 56 -8.50 -6.17 -16.49
C VAL A 56 -9.55 -7.11 -15.89
N ASP A 57 -10.22 -7.92 -16.70
CA ASP A 57 -11.21 -8.88 -16.21
C ASP A 57 -10.57 -10.03 -15.42
N GLN A 58 -9.32 -10.41 -15.71
CA GLN A 58 -8.56 -11.36 -14.91
C GLN A 58 -8.13 -10.74 -13.55
N MET A 59 -7.85 -9.44 -13.51
CA MET A 59 -7.50 -8.75 -12.26
C MET A 59 -8.64 -8.75 -11.22
N LYS A 60 -9.87 -9.01 -11.66
CA LYS A 60 -11.08 -9.11 -10.81
C LYS A 60 -11.33 -10.53 -10.31
N GLN A 61 -10.49 -11.48 -10.68
CA GLN A 61 -10.63 -12.90 -10.36
C GLN A 61 -9.40 -13.41 -9.61
N ARG A 62 -9.52 -14.61 -9.00
CA ARG A 62 -8.35 -15.28 -8.42
C ARG A 62 -7.32 -15.58 -9.52
N PRO A 63 -6.00 -15.46 -9.22
CA PRO A 63 -5.42 -15.16 -7.91
C PRO A 63 -5.28 -13.65 -7.59
N TYR A 64 -5.67 -12.74 -8.48
CA TYR A 64 -5.33 -11.32 -8.39
C TYR A 64 -6.32 -10.48 -7.56
N ILE A 65 -7.52 -11.00 -7.29
CA ILE A 65 -8.50 -10.27 -6.47
C ILE A 65 -8.05 -10.29 -5.00
N HIS A 66 -7.76 -9.12 -4.45
CA HIS A 66 -7.31 -8.92 -3.07
C HIS A 66 -6.06 -9.73 -2.64
N ASP A 67 -5.36 -10.35 -3.60
CA ASP A 67 -4.10 -11.04 -3.33
C ASP A 67 -2.90 -10.16 -3.75
N LEU A 68 -2.44 -9.38 -2.79
CA LEU A 68 -1.32 -8.46 -3.01
C LEU A 68 -0.01 -9.21 -3.36
N ARG A 69 0.19 -10.41 -2.80
CA ARG A 69 1.37 -11.24 -3.09
C ARG A 69 1.37 -11.75 -4.53
N ALA A 70 0.20 -12.14 -5.03
CA ALA A 70 0.06 -12.57 -6.43
C ALA A 70 0.31 -11.43 -7.41
N LEU A 71 -0.25 -10.24 -7.15
CA LEU A 71 0.00 -9.03 -7.94
C LEU A 71 1.47 -8.62 -7.90
N TRP A 72 2.08 -8.64 -6.73
CA TRP A 72 3.49 -8.31 -6.55
C TRP A 72 4.42 -9.27 -7.29
N LYS A 73 4.12 -10.58 -7.24
CA LYS A 73 4.87 -11.59 -8.00
C LYS A 73 4.77 -11.36 -9.51
N ALA A 74 3.57 -11.03 -10.01
CA ALA A 74 3.36 -10.71 -11.42
C ALA A 74 4.13 -9.45 -11.82
N PHE A 75 4.08 -8.39 -11.01
CA PHE A 75 4.81 -7.15 -11.24
C PHE A 75 6.32 -7.36 -11.26
N LYS A 76 6.89 -8.07 -10.28
CA LYS A 76 8.33 -8.39 -10.28
C LYS A 76 8.76 -9.22 -11.49
N LYS A 77 7.89 -10.13 -11.96
CA LYS A 77 8.17 -10.93 -13.16
C LYS A 77 8.23 -10.06 -14.42
N GLU A 78 7.31 -9.10 -14.54
CA GLU A 78 7.28 -8.16 -15.67
C GLU A 78 8.49 -7.24 -15.70
N GLU A 79 8.81 -6.65 -14.54
CA GLU A 79 9.92 -5.71 -14.41
C GLU A 79 11.30 -6.37 -14.48
N ASN A 80 11.40 -7.65 -14.13
CA ASN A 80 12.62 -8.46 -14.12
C ASN A 80 13.81 -7.78 -13.42
N ASP A 81 13.54 -7.10 -12.29
CA ASP A 81 14.55 -6.35 -11.53
C ASP A 81 14.64 -6.87 -10.09
N PRO A 82 15.76 -7.50 -9.67
CA PRO A 82 15.93 -8.01 -8.32
C PRO A 82 15.97 -6.91 -7.24
N ALA A 83 16.19 -5.65 -7.59
CA ALA A 83 16.15 -4.54 -6.63
C ALA A 83 14.76 -4.38 -5.98
N LEU A 84 13.70 -4.88 -6.63
CA LEU A 84 12.35 -4.89 -6.09
C LEU A 84 12.20 -5.80 -4.86
N ASN A 85 13.07 -6.79 -4.67
CA ASN A 85 12.99 -7.71 -3.52
C ASN A 85 13.06 -6.99 -2.17
N ARG A 86 13.64 -5.80 -2.12
CA ARG A 86 13.66 -4.95 -0.91
C ARG A 86 12.27 -4.67 -0.34
N PHE A 87 11.22 -4.71 -1.17
CA PHE A 87 9.84 -4.44 -0.77
C PHE A 87 9.02 -5.69 -0.42
N ASP A 88 9.60 -6.89 -0.53
CA ASP A 88 8.88 -8.14 -0.28
C ASP A 88 8.27 -8.20 1.12
N ARG A 89 9.00 -7.70 2.12
CA ARG A 89 8.52 -7.63 3.51
C ARG A 89 7.35 -6.66 3.65
N THR A 90 7.42 -5.50 3.04
CA THR A 90 6.35 -4.48 3.08
C THR A 90 5.07 -5.00 2.43
N VAL A 91 5.19 -5.63 1.27
CA VAL A 91 4.05 -6.24 0.57
C VAL A 91 3.43 -7.38 1.39
N ALA A 92 4.27 -8.23 2.00
CA ALA A 92 3.80 -9.31 2.85
C ALA A 92 3.03 -8.78 4.08
N ALA A 93 3.57 -7.75 4.74
CA ALA A 93 2.93 -7.12 5.90
C ALA A 93 1.57 -6.50 5.54
N LEU A 94 1.48 -5.77 4.41
CA LEU A 94 0.22 -5.21 3.93
C LEU A 94 -0.79 -6.31 3.57
N HIS A 95 -0.34 -7.41 2.96
CA HIS A 95 -1.21 -8.54 2.65
C HIS A 95 -1.79 -9.20 3.90
N GLU A 96 -0.99 -9.32 4.96
CA GLU A 96 -1.44 -9.89 6.23
C GLU A 96 -2.47 -9.02 6.94
N LEU A 97 -2.37 -7.68 6.84
CA LEU A 97 -3.33 -6.75 7.41
C LEU A 97 -4.74 -6.87 6.81
N GLU A 98 -4.87 -7.32 5.56
CA GLU A 98 -6.18 -7.63 4.97
C GLU A 98 -6.92 -8.71 5.77
N SER A 99 -6.18 -9.64 6.38
CA SER A 99 -6.75 -10.74 7.17
C SER A 99 -7.45 -10.31 8.45
N ILE A 100 -7.14 -9.11 8.96
CA ILE A 100 -7.75 -8.53 10.18
C ILE A 100 -8.82 -7.49 9.90
N ARG A 101 -9.28 -7.42 8.65
CA ARG A 101 -10.41 -6.56 8.25
C ARG A 101 -11.69 -6.92 8.99
N TYR A 102 -11.88 -8.19 9.29
CA TYR A 102 -13.01 -8.69 10.07
C TYR A 102 -12.60 -8.96 11.52
N PRO A 103 -13.48 -8.70 12.48
CA PRO A 103 -13.16 -8.81 13.90
C PRO A 103 -13.02 -10.24 14.44
N ASP A 104 -13.46 -11.27 13.68
CA ASP A 104 -13.40 -12.68 14.06
C ASP A 104 -11.99 -13.10 14.47
N LYS A 105 -10.98 -12.86 13.65
CA LYS A 105 -9.60 -13.20 13.96
C LYS A 105 -9.05 -12.46 15.19
N ILE A 106 -9.50 -11.23 15.37
CA ILE A 106 -9.10 -10.40 16.54
C ILE A 106 -9.70 -10.98 17.81
N VAL A 107 -10.97 -11.43 17.74
CA VAL A 107 -11.67 -12.05 18.87
C VAL A 107 -11.03 -13.37 19.24
N ASP A 108 -10.70 -14.21 18.25
CA ASP A 108 -10.20 -15.58 18.49
C ASP A 108 -8.73 -15.61 18.95
N HIS A 109 -7.88 -14.72 18.45
CA HIS A 109 -6.43 -14.81 18.63
C HIS A 109 -5.79 -13.58 19.25
N GLY A 110 -6.55 -12.53 19.45
CA GLY A 110 -5.99 -11.22 19.79
C GLY A 110 -5.23 -10.60 18.61
N MET A 111 -4.73 -9.39 18.82
CA MET A 111 -4.01 -8.66 17.79
C MET A 111 -2.98 -7.73 18.45
N THR A 112 -1.78 -7.71 17.90
CA THR A 112 -0.81 -6.65 18.14
C THR A 112 -0.52 -5.95 16.81
N VAL A 113 -0.87 -4.67 16.68
CA VAL A 113 -0.53 -3.87 15.51
C VAL A 113 0.53 -2.87 15.90
N SER A 114 1.61 -2.86 15.13
CA SER A 114 2.70 -1.89 15.24
C SER A 114 2.72 -1.04 13.99
N VAL A 115 2.51 0.25 14.13
CA VAL A 115 2.64 1.23 13.05
C VAL A 115 3.82 2.11 13.38
N ALA A 116 4.78 2.13 12.48
CA ALA A 116 5.93 3.02 12.57
C ALA A 116 5.94 3.97 11.38
N TRP A 117 6.29 5.22 11.59
CA TRP A 117 6.51 6.15 10.49
C TRP A 117 7.82 5.86 9.79
N LYS A 118 8.86 5.51 10.56
CA LYS A 118 10.19 5.17 10.05
C LYS A 118 10.63 3.79 10.55
N ARG A 119 11.50 3.15 9.80
CA ARG A 119 12.04 1.82 10.16
C ARG A 119 12.70 1.81 11.53
N GLY A 120 13.36 2.89 11.93
CA GLY A 120 14.04 3.00 13.24
C GLY A 120 13.10 3.10 14.43
N ASP A 121 11.81 3.40 14.22
CA ASP A 121 10.83 3.57 15.29
C ASP A 121 10.29 2.23 15.83
N VAL A 122 10.57 1.13 15.13
CA VAL A 122 10.15 -0.21 15.54
C VAL A 122 11.12 -0.78 16.54
N GLY A 123 10.78 -0.64 17.84
CA GLY A 123 11.56 -1.27 18.89
C GLY A 123 11.36 -2.80 18.98
N PRO A 124 12.36 -3.55 19.49
CA PRO A 124 12.17 -4.96 19.78
C PRO A 124 11.13 -5.14 20.90
N ILE A 125 10.19 -6.05 20.70
CA ILE A 125 9.32 -6.49 21.78
C ILE A 125 10.12 -7.48 22.62
N THR A 126 10.51 -7.07 23.82
CA THR A 126 11.16 -7.93 24.80
C THR A 126 10.09 -8.39 25.81
N GLY A 127 9.86 -9.70 25.89
CA GLY A 127 8.97 -10.28 26.89
C GLY A 127 8.89 -11.80 26.78
N THR A 128 8.66 -12.47 27.89
CA THR A 128 8.50 -13.93 27.98
C THR A 128 7.06 -14.41 27.79
N VAL A 129 6.13 -13.48 27.54
CA VAL A 129 4.71 -13.78 27.36
C VAL A 129 4.42 -14.13 25.91
N LYS A 130 3.62 -15.17 25.67
CA LYS A 130 3.15 -15.53 24.33
C LYS A 130 2.30 -14.37 23.78
N MET A 131 2.88 -13.60 22.87
CA MET A 131 2.21 -12.46 22.25
C MET A 131 1.21 -12.92 21.18
N PRO A 132 0.07 -12.24 21.00
CA PRO A 132 -0.81 -12.46 19.85
C PRO A 132 -0.07 -12.17 18.53
N PRO A 133 -0.64 -12.58 17.38
CA PRO A 133 -0.07 -12.28 16.07
C PRO A 133 0.24 -10.81 15.92
N ARG A 134 1.46 -10.49 15.45
CA ARG A 134 1.91 -9.12 15.25
C ARG A 134 1.82 -8.72 13.80
N TYR A 135 1.14 -7.62 13.55
CA TYR A 135 1.03 -6.97 12.26
C TYR A 135 1.86 -5.67 12.31
N GLU A 136 2.84 -5.56 11.44
CA GLU A 136 3.77 -4.43 11.45
C GLU A 136 3.77 -3.72 10.10
N VAL A 137 3.57 -2.39 10.12
CA VAL A 137 3.69 -1.54 8.93
C VAL A 137 4.67 -0.42 9.22
N VAL A 138 5.63 -0.25 8.32
CA VAL A 138 6.54 0.91 8.27
C VAL A 138 6.08 1.79 7.12
N ILE A 139 5.54 2.97 7.43
CA ILE A 139 4.83 3.82 6.45
C ILE A 139 5.80 4.37 5.40
N GLU A 140 7.02 4.78 5.78
CA GLU A 140 8.02 5.24 4.81
C GLU A 140 8.36 4.18 3.75
N GLU A 141 8.32 2.89 4.11
CA GLU A 141 8.55 1.80 3.15
C GLU A 141 7.38 1.65 2.17
N VAL A 142 6.16 1.91 2.65
CA VAL A 142 4.97 1.95 1.78
C VAL A 142 5.04 3.14 0.82
N ASP A 143 5.48 4.31 1.31
CA ASP A 143 5.66 5.50 0.49
C ASP A 143 6.68 5.25 -0.64
N HIS A 144 7.84 4.68 -0.31
CA HIS A 144 8.86 4.28 -1.29
C HIS A 144 8.34 3.23 -2.28
N LEU A 145 7.62 2.21 -1.80
CA LEU A 145 7.02 1.18 -2.65
C LEU A 145 6.07 1.80 -3.68
N ILE A 146 5.18 2.69 -3.24
CA ILE A 146 4.19 3.35 -4.11
C ILE A 146 4.89 4.15 -5.19
N ILE A 147 5.87 4.98 -4.84
CA ILE A 147 6.60 5.80 -5.82
C ILE A 147 7.39 4.91 -6.79
N GLU A 148 8.00 3.82 -6.32
CA GLU A 148 8.70 2.88 -7.20
C GLU A 148 7.74 2.21 -8.21
N VAL A 149 6.55 1.78 -7.77
CA VAL A 149 5.53 1.20 -8.65
C VAL A 149 5.06 2.23 -9.68
N LEU A 150 4.76 3.46 -9.28
CA LEU A 150 4.33 4.54 -10.17
C LEU A 150 5.40 4.88 -11.22
N ARG A 151 6.66 4.98 -10.80
CA ARG A 151 7.79 5.26 -11.67
C ARG A 151 7.92 4.20 -12.77
N ARG A 152 7.83 2.92 -12.43
CA ARG A 152 7.91 1.80 -13.39
C ARG A 152 6.68 1.75 -14.30
N ALA A 153 5.52 2.06 -13.77
CA ALA A 153 4.31 2.20 -14.56
C ALA A 153 4.30 3.43 -15.48
N SER A 154 5.34 4.29 -15.46
CA SER A 154 5.39 5.56 -16.19
C SER A 154 4.20 6.47 -15.84
N VAL A 155 3.80 6.47 -14.57
CA VAL A 155 2.74 7.33 -14.02
C VAL A 155 3.38 8.40 -13.17
N ASN A 156 3.25 9.66 -13.60
CA ASN A 156 3.75 10.78 -12.81
C ASN A 156 2.77 11.10 -11.66
N PRO A 157 3.19 10.96 -10.38
CA PRO A 157 2.32 11.20 -9.23
C PRO A 157 1.79 12.65 -9.16
N LYS A 158 2.48 13.63 -9.75
CA LYS A 158 2.02 15.04 -9.79
C LYS A 158 0.67 15.23 -10.50
N PHE A 159 0.28 14.32 -11.38
CA PHE A 159 -1.06 14.36 -11.98
C PHE A 159 -2.20 14.21 -10.96
N PHE A 160 -1.90 13.66 -9.81
CA PHE A 160 -2.86 13.49 -8.72
C PHE A 160 -2.72 14.53 -7.61
N SER A 161 -1.91 15.58 -7.80
CA SER A 161 -1.67 16.64 -6.80
C SER A 161 -2.95 17.27 -6.28
N MET A 162 -4.00 17.36 -7.12
CA MET A 162 -5.32 17.87 -6.72
C MET A 162 -5.97 17.08 -5.56
N ARG A 163 -5.60 15.81 -5.37
CA ARG A 163 -6.07 14.97 -4.25
C ARG A 163 -5.52 15.45 -2.90
N PHE A 164 -4.45 16.26 -2.94
CA PHE A 164 -3.79 16.84 -1.77
C PHE A 164 -4.06 18.36 -1.61
N ASN A 165 -5.08 18.89 -2.30
CA ASN A 165 -5.40 20.32 -2.19
C ASN A 165 -6.03 20.68 -0.83
N HIS A 166 -6.72 19.75 -0.19
CA HIS A 166 -7.27 19.97 1.15
C HIS A 166 -6.13 20.01 2.18
N PRO A 167 -6.09 21.00 3.11
CA PRO A 167 -4.99 21.15 4.08
C PRO A 167 -4.69 19.87 4.88
N VAL A 168 -5.70 19.16 5.34
CA VAL A 168 -5.53 17.89 6.09
C VAL A 168 -4.85 16.82 5.22
N ALA A 169 -5.22 16.70 3.95
CA ALA A 169 -4.60 15.73 3.04
C ALA A 169 -3.15 16.09 2.75
N ARG A 170 -2.85 17.37 2.54
CA ARG A 170 -1.49 17.88 2.32
C ARG A 170 -0.61 17.69 3.55
N GLU A 171 -1.12 17.99 4.73
CA GLU A 171 -0.42 17.76 5.98
C GLU A 171 -0.15 16.27 6.22
N ALA A 172 -1.13 15.40 5.98
CA ALA A 172 -0.96 13.96 6.08
C ALA A 172 0.05 13.41 5.07
N LEU A 173 0.09 13.97 3.85
CA LEU A 173 1.08 13.61 2.84
C LEU A 173 2.49 14.03 3.28
N ALA A 174 2.67 15.24 3.78
CA ALA A 174 3.97 15.78 4.15
C ALA A 174 4.55 15.18 5.44
N TYR A 175 3.68 14.68 6.34
CA TYR A 175 4.09 14.17 7.64
C TYR A 175 4.97 12.92 7.51
N GLU A 176 6.25 13.01 7.87
CA GLU A 176 7.21 11.90 7.86
C GLU A 176 7.24 11.11 6.53
N ASN A 177 7.05 11.79 5.41
CA ASN A 177 7.03 11.19 4.08
C ASN A 177 8.25 11.63 3.26
N PRO A 178 9.22 10.74 3.01
CA PRO A 178 10.40 11.06 2.22
C PRO A 178 10.06 11.35 0.75
N GLU A 179 8.91 10.88 0.26
CA GLU A 179 8.46 11.01 -1.12
C GLU A 179 7.45 12.15 -1.34
N ALA A 180 7.19 12.98 -0.33
CA ALA A 180 6.18 14.05 -0.42
C ALA A 180 6.40 14.98 -1.63
N ALA A 181 7.65 15.33 -1.95
CA ALA A 181 7.99 16.19 -3.09
C ALA A 181 7.65 15.58 -4.46
N SER A 182 7.52 14.26 -4.54
CA SER A 182 7.13 13.57 -5.77
C SER A 182 5.68 13.82 -6.15
N TRP A 183 4.82 14.22 -5.19
CA TRP A 183 3.39 14.43 -5.37
C TRP A 183 3.01 15.89 -5.56
N LEU A 184 3.80 16.81 -5.05
CA LEU A 184 3.60 18.26 -5.02
C LEU A 184 4.53 18.95 -6.01
#